data_6c3d837f9f574eb960946859e8844280
#
_entry.id   6c3d837f9f574eb960946859e8844280
#
_cell.length_a   1.000
_cell.length_b   1.000
_cell.length_c   1.000
_cell.angle_alpha   90.00
_cell.angle_beta   90.00
_cell.angle_gamma   90.00
#
_symmetry.space_group_name_H-M   'P 1'
#
loop_
_entity.id
_entity.type
_entity.pdbx_description
1 polymer ?
#
loop_
_entity_poly.entity_id
_entity_poly.type
_entity_poly.pdbx_seq_one_letter_code
_entity_poly.pdbx_strand_id
1 'polypeptide(L)'
;MPAVYLRGFCYGAGKLHLYDFVKKEFRSNIKPEKIATRNHIYTIIHNGAKDYRIEKFFNEIETKYGAVTRLIENGRIEHLTENDFLDIIWFISFLYARNLSKVNRFSEVSQELLSFVGNGLLNYNLRAQGEEYLRPFIQIKVNKNYVQKTTMLTMYETAETMFNLLINEGDWFFCISQADSEFIT
;
A
#
# COMPACT_ATOMS: atom_id res chain seq x y z
N MET A 1 0.18 1.06 -7.17
CA MET A 1 0.97 -0.14 -7.54
C MET A 1 2.41 0.32 -7.76
N PRO A 2 3.43 -0.35 -7.21
CA PRO A 2 4.83 0.04 -7.36
C PRO A 2 5.33 -0.05 -8.81
N ALA A 3 6.21 0.89 -9.22
CA ALA A 3 6.78 0.88 -10.56
C ALA A 3 7.65 -0.36 -10.81
N VAL A 4 8.37 -0.85 -9.80
CA VAL A 4 9.20 -2.06 -9.88
C VAL A 4 8.38 -3.29 -10.26
N TYR A 5 7.18 -3.44 -9.71
CA TYR A 5 6.25 -4.52 -10.07
C TYR A 5 5.77 -4.39 -11.52
N LEU A 6 5.41 -3.17 -11.93
CA LEU A 6 4.92 -2.92 -13.29
C LEU A 6 5.99 -3.15 -14.36
N ARG A 7 7.27 -3.02 -14.02
CA ARG A 7 8.37 -3.28 -14.95
C ARG A 7 8.41 -4.73 -15.44
N GLY A 8 7.99 -5.69 -14.62
CA GLY A 8 7.86 -7.09 -15.02
C GLY A 8 6.86 -7.36 -16.15
N PHE A 9 5.96 -6.40 -16.43
CA PHE A 9 4.97 -6.49 -17.52
C PHE A 9 5.32 -5.58 -18.71
N CYS A 10 6.52 -5.01 -18.72
CA CYS A 10 6.95 -4.16 -19.81
C CYS A 10 7.36 -4.98 -21.04
N TYR A 11 7.08 -4.40 -22.21
CA TYR A 11 7.56 -4.91 -23.49
C TYR A 11 8.57 -3.92 -24.13
N GLY A 12 9.41 -4.41 -25.03
CA GLY A 12 10.33 -3.61 -25.81
C GLY A 12 11.16 -2.64 -24.95
N ALA A 13 11.03 -1.34 -25.19
CA ALA A 13 11.80 -0.28 -24.50
C ALA A 13 11.28 0.06 -23.09
N GLY A 14 10.83 -0.92 -22.31
CA GLY A 14 10.37 -0.73 -20.94
C GLY A 14 9.03 0.01 -20.83
N LYS A 15 8.09 -0.27 -21.72
CA LYS A 15 6.77 0.37 -21.79
C LYS A 15 5.66 -0.65 -21.57
N LEU A 16 4.49 -0.15 -21.18
CA LEU A 16 3.29 -0.92 -20.88
C LEU A 16 2.18 -0.63 -21.86
N HIS A 17 1.33 -1.62 -22.07
CA HIS A 17 -0.05 -1.44 -22.53
C HIS A 17 -0.99 -1.33 -21.33
N LEU A 18 -1.91 -0.39 -21.36
CA LEU A 18 -2.90 -0.19 -20.33
C LEU A 18 -4.30 -0.16 -20.94
N TYR A 19 -5.22 -0.93 -20.38
CA TYR A 19 -6.63 -0.80 -20.66
C TYR A 19 -7.35 -0.22 -19.44
N ASP A 20 -8.01 0.92 -19.61
CA ASP A 20 -8.85 1.55 -18.58
C ASP A 20 -10.28 1.03 -18.71
N PHE A 21 -10.68 0.11 -17.83
CA PHE A 21 -12.02 -0.51 -17.85
C PHE A 21 -13.15 0.49 -17.60
N VAL A 22 -12.89 1.56 -16.87
CA VAL A 22 -13.90 2.58 -16.57
C VAL A 22 -14.15 3.45 -17.79
N LYS A 23 -13.08 3.91 -18.43
CA LYS A 23 -13.15 4.77 -19.62
C LYS A 23 -13.28 3.97 -20.92
N LYS A 24 -13.07 2.65 -20.86
CA LYS A 24 -12.99 1.75 -22.03
C LYS A 24 -11.94 2.22 -23.04
N GLU A 25 -10.82 2.72 -22.57
CA GLU A 25 -9.74 3.27 -23.39
C GLU A 25 -8.51 2.37 -23.32
N PHE A 26 -7.92 2.09 -24.49
CA PHE A 26 -6.63 1.46 -24.61
C PHE A 26 -5.53 2.52 -24.79
N ARG A 27 -4.49 2.45 -23.96
CA ARG A 27 -3.32 3.32 -24.04
C ARG A 27 -2.06 2.48 -24.16
N SER A 28 -1.21 2.79 -25.13
CA SER A 28 0.06 2.11 -25.37
C SER A 28 1.25 3.02 -25.05
N ASN A 29 2.45 2.43 -25.00
CA ASN A 29 3.71 3.15 -24.79
C ASN A 29 3.80 3.94 -23.48
N ILE A 30 3.19 3.45 -22.40
CA ILE A 30 3.16 4.14 -21.10
C ILE A 30 4.32 3.65 -20.24
N LYS A 31 5.07 4.57 -19.64
CA LYS A 31 6.11 4.23 -18.67
C LYS A 31 5.48 3.82 -17.33
N PRO A 32 5.98 2.75 -16.66
CA PRO A 32 5.48 2.30 -15.35
C PRO A 32 5.38 3.43 -14.32
N GLU A 33 6.34 4.33 -14.30
CA GLU A 33 6.41 5.43 -13.36
C GLU A 33 5.21 6.38 -13.50
N LYS A 34 4.68 6.58 -14.71
CA LYS A 34 3.48 7.42 -14.94
C LYS A 34 2.20 6.83 -14.35
N ILE A 35 2.13 5.51 -14.23
CA ILE A 35 0.98 4.80 -13.63
C ILE A 35 1.16 4.67 -12.13
N ALA A 36 2.38 4.40 -11.69
CA ALA A 36 2.72 4.12 -10.30
C ALA A 36 2.66 5.38 -9.42
N THR A 37 2.85 6.57 -10.02
CA THR A 37 2.98 7.80 -9.25
C THR A 37 1.63 8.35 -8.83
N ARG A 38 1.35 8.36 -7.54
CA ARG A 38 0.39 9.26 -6.88
C ARG A 38 1.15 10.06 -5.84
N ASN A 39 1.17 11.37 -6.02
CA ASN A 39 1.91 12.26 -5.12
C ASN A 39 1.33 12.21 -3.70
N HIS A 40 2.22 12.09 -2.72
CA HIS A 40 1.94 12.33 -1.29
C HIS A 40 0.91 11.42 -0.59
N ILE A 41 0.62 10.21 -1.11
CA ILE A 41 -0.30 9.28 -0.44
C ILE A 41 0.26 8.86 0.94
N TYR A 42 1.57 8.70 1.03
CA TYR A 42 2.26 8.20 2.23
C TYR A 42 3.04 9.28 2.98
N THR A 43 2.98 10.54 2.51
CA THR A 43 3.66 11.66 3.17
C THR A 43 2.81 12.18 4.32
N ILE A 44 3.31 12.06 5.55
CA ILE A 44 2.65 12.62 6.74
C ILE A 44 3.18 14.03 6.98
N ILE A 45 2.30 14.94 7.36
CA ILE A 45 2.72 16.27 7.82
C ILE A 45 2.87 16.22 9.34
N HIS A 46 4.08 16.46 9.84
CA HIS A 46 4.38 16.55 11.27
C HIS A 46 4.96 17.91 11.58
N ASN A 47 4.27 18.70 12.45
CA ASN A 47 4.68 20.07 12.81
C ASN A 47 4.98 20.97 11.58
N GLY A 48 4.16 20.88 10.55
CA GLY A 48 4.31 21.66 9.31
C GLY A 48 5.38 21.13 8.34
N ALA A 49 6.18 20.15 8.72
CA ALA A 49 7.18 19.52 7.87
C ALA A 49 6.66 18.20 7.27
N LYS A 50 7.10 17.90 6.04
CA LYS A 50 6.80 16.62 5.38
C LYS A 50 7.68 15.51 5.94
N ASP A 51 7.04 14.44 6.40
CA ASP A 51 7.71 13.23 6.87
C ASP A 51 7.66 12.15 5.78
N TYR A 52 8.82 11.78 5.27
CA TYR A 52 8.99 10.80 4.17
C TYR A 52 9.45 9.43 4.67
N ARG A 53 9.46 9.16 5.99
CA ARG A 53 9.96 7.88 6.54
C ARG A 53 9.23 6.67 5.97
N ILE A 54 7.93 6.77 5.79
CA ILE A 54 7.12 5.70 5.20
C ILE A 54 7.47 5.47 3.72
N GLU A 55 7.66 6.56 2.95
CA GLU A 55 8.08 6.45 1.55
C GLU A 55 9.48 5.82 1.42
N LYS A 56 10.41 6.19 2.31
CA LYS A 56 11.74 5.57 2.36
C LYS A 56 11.66 4.08 2.66
N PHE A 57 10.85 3.70 3.65
CA PHE A 57 10.63 2.30 4.01
C PHE A 57 10.08 1.48 2.82
N PHE A 58 9.11 2.02 2.08
CA PHE A 58 8.63 1.34 0.87
C PHE A 58 9.68 1.24 -0.21
N ASN A 59 10.48 2.27 -0.40
CA ASN A 59 11.58 2.24 -1.38
C ASN A 59 12.63 1.17 -1.03
N GLU A 60 12.90 0.93 0.24
CA GLU A 60 13.80 -0.15 0.69
C GLU A 60 13.24 -1.52 0.30
N ILE A 61 11.95 -1.79 0.60
CA ILE A 61 11.28 -3.04 0.22
C ILE A 61 11.26 -3.21 -1.31
N GLU A 62 10.92 -2.17 -2.05
CA GLU A 62 10.88 -2.20 -3.51
C GLU A 62 12.27 -2.42 -4.12
N THR A 63 13.31 -1.89 -3.50
CA THR A 63 14.71 -2.07 -3.94
C THR A 63 15.15 -3.52 -3.75
N LYS A 64 14.87 -4.13 -2.61
CA LYS A 64 15.18 -5.52 -2.31
C LYS A 64 14.42 -6.46 -3.26
N TYR A 65 13.13 -6.29 -3.41
CA TYR A 65 12.34 -7.04 -4.38
C TYR A 65 12.88 -6.91 -5.80
N GLY A 66 13.28 -5.70 -6.23
CA GLY A 66 13.87 -5.48 -7.55
C GLY A 66 15.26 -6.12 -7.72
N ALA A 67 15.99 -6.39 -6.64
CA ALA A 67 17.23 -7.17 -6.70
C ALA A 67 16.94 -8.66 -6.93
N VAL A 68 15.96 -9.19 -6.21
CA VAL A 68 15.54 -10.60 -6.33
C VAL A 68 14.94 -10.89 -7.72
N THR A 69 14.06 -10.02 -8.22
CA THR A 69 13.47 -10.19 -9.57
C THR A 69 14.54 -10.24 -10.66
N ARG A 70 15.61 -9.43 -10.54
CA ARG A 70 16.74 -9.49 -11.49
C ARG A 70 17.49 -10.82 -11.45
N LEU A 71 17.60 -11.47 -10.28
CA LEU A 71 18.19 -12.82 -10.21
C LEU A 71 17.32 -13.83 -10.95
N ILE A 72 16.00 -13.76 -10.75
CA ILE A 72 15.03 -14.63 -11.42
C ILE A 72 15.04 -14.41 -12.94
N GLU A 73 14.97 -13.15 -13.40
CA GLU A 73 14.99 -12.78 -14.82
C GLU A 73 16.27 -13.22 -15.53
N ASN A 74 17.41 -13.27 -14.82
CA ASN A 74 18.68 -13.74 -15.34
C ASN A 74 18.85 -15.27 -15.23
N GLY A 75 17.83 -16.02 -14.83
CA GLY A 75 17.86 -17.47 -14.69
C GLY A 75 18.71 -17.97 -13.51
N ARG A 76 19.04 -17.09 -12.55
CA ARG A 76 19.92 -17.41 -11.39
C ARG A 76 19.10 -17.78 -10.16
N ILE A 77 18.11 -18.64 -10.32
CA ILE A 77 17.19 -19.01 -9.23
C ILE A 77 17.91 -19.81 -8.15
N GLU A 78 18.93 -20.58 -8.52
CA GLU A 78 19.76 -21.34 -7.60
C GLU A 78 20.61 -20.46 -6.64
N HIS A 79 20.72 -19.17 -6.92
CA HIS A 79 21.39 -18.20 -6.04
C HIS A 79 20.43 -17.51 -5.07
N LEU A 80 19.14 -17.80 -5.13
CA LEU A 80 18.17 -17.23 -4.18
C LEU A 80 18.41 -17.80 -2.77
N THR A 81 18.49 -16.90 -1.83
CA THR A 81 18.63 -17.21 -0.40
C THR A 81 17.27 -17.20 0.29
N GLU A 82 17.19 -17.74 1.51
CA GLU A 82 16.01 -17.64 2.35
C GLU A 82 15.58 -16.17 2.58
N ASN A 83 16.54 -15.27 2.74
CA ASN A 83 16.24 -13.85 2.88
C ASN A 83 15.60 -13.23 1.62
N ASP A 84 15.99 -13.70 0.42
CA ASP A 84 15.37 -13.24 -0.81
C ASP A 84 13.91 -13.66 -0.89
N PHE A 85 13.56 -14.85 -0.40
CA PHE A 85 12.16 -15.28 -0.24
C PHE A 85 11.39 -14.40 0.72
N LEU A 86 11.97 -14.09 1.88
CA LEU A 86 11.34 -13.19 2.85
C LEU A 86 11.11 -11.79 2.25
N ASP A 87 12.05 -11.27 1.48
CA ASP A 87 11.91 -9.98 0.79
C ASP A 87 10.78 -10.01 -0.26
N ILE A 88 10.58 -11.13 -0.98
CA ILE A 88 9.42 -11.31 -1.88
C ILE A 88 8.12 -11.32 -1.09
N ILE A 89 8.05 -12.10 -0.01
CA ILE A 89 6.83 -12.22 0.81
C ILE A 89 6.47 -10.86 1.42
N TRP A 90 7.45 -10.12 1.94
CA TRP A 90 7.24 -8.75 2.42
C TRP A 90 6.70 -7.83 1.33
N PHE A 91 7.30 -7.88 0.14
CA PHE A 91 6.82 -7.07 -0.98
C PHE A 91 5.37 -7.39 -1.36
N ILE A 92 5.00 -8.68 -1.45
CA ILE A 92 3.63 -9.12 -1.76
C ILE A 92 2.67 -8.66 -0.66
N SER A 93 3.05 -8.80 0.61
CA SER A 93 2.24 -8.39 1.76
C SER A 93 1.96 -6.89 1.75
N PHE A 94 2.98 -6.06 1.47
CA PHE A 94 2.79 -4.63 1.30
C PHE A 94 2.04 -4.26 0.02
N LEU A 95 2.23 -4.98 -1.07
CA LEU A 95 1.45 -4.78 -2.29
C LEU A 95 -0.04 -4.99 -2.03
N TYR A 96 -0.39 -6.01 -1.26
CA TYR A 96 -1.75 -6.28 -0.83
C TYR A 96 -2.31 -5.18 0.07
N ALA A 97 -1.56 -4.75 1.08
CA ALA A 97 -1.99 -3.70 2.03
C ALA A 97 -2.07 -2.31 1.36
N ARG A 98 -1.21 -2.03 0.38
CA ARG A 98 -1.16 -0.76 -0.37
C ARG A 98 -2.20 -0.66 -1.49
N ASN A 99 -3.05 -1.66 -1.67
CA ASN A 99 -4.13 -1.56 -2.64
C ASN A 99 -4.98 -0.31 -2.34
N LEU A 100 -5.19 0.53 -3.35
CA LEU A 100 -5.84 1.83 -3.17
C LEU A 100 -7.23 1.73 -2.55
N SER A 101 -8.02 0.72 -2.93
CA SER A 101 -9.34 0.52 -2.34
C SER A 101 -9.26 0.19 -0.86
N LYS A 102 -8.23 -0.57 -0.42
CA LYS A 102 -7.97 -0.87 0.99
C LYS A 102 -7.50 0.37 1.75
N VAL A 103 -6.56 1.13 1.18
CA VAL A 103 -6.07 2.37 1.80
C VAL A 103 -7.22 3.38 1.98
N ASN A 104 -8.09 3.54 0.98
CA ASN A 104 -9.27 4.38 1.10
C ASN A 104 -10.21 3.85 2.20
N ARG A 105 -10.47 2.54 2.21
CA ARG A 105 -11.31 1.92 3.25
C ARG A 105 -10.74 2.09 4.66
N PHE A 106 -9.43 1.90 4.82
CA PHE A 106 -8.76 2.14 6.10
C PHE A 106 -8.89 3.61 6.54
N SER A 107 -8.76 4.54 5.59
CA SER A 107 -8.94 5.97 5.86
C SER A 107 -10.37 6.30 6.32
N GLU A 108 -11.38 5.74 5.65
CA GLU A 108 -12.79 5.91 6.02
C GLU A 108 -13.07 5.36 7.43
N VAL A 109 -12.69 4.12 7.68
CA VAL A 109 -12.87 3.46 8.99
C VAL A 109 -12.11 4.22 10.08
N SER A 110 -10.90 4.68 9.82
CA SER A 110 -10.12 5.48 10.77
C SER A 110 -10.82 6.80 11.10
N GLN A 111 -11.40 7.46 10.11
CA GLN A 111 -12.13 8.70 10.29
C GLN A 111 -13.41 8.49 11.11
N GLU A 112 -14.17 7.44 10.81
CA GLU A 112 -15.38 7.05 11.54
C GLU A 112 -15.06 6.75 13.01
N LEU A 113 -14.02 5.91 13.24
CA LEU A 113 -13.59 5.53 14.58
C LEU A 113 -13.15 6.76 15.42
N LEU A 114 -12.30 7.61 14.85
CA LEU A 114 -11.83 8.82 15.51
C LEU A 114 -12.99 9.79 15.82
N SER A 115 -13.95 9.90 14.90
CA SER A 115 -15.17 10.69 15.12
C SER A 115 -16.02 10.11 16.25
N PHE A 116 -16.20 8.79 16.27
CA PHE A 116 -16.96 8.10 17.31
C PHE A 116 -16.33 8.29 18.69
N VAL A 117 -15.03 8.01 18.81
CA VAL A 117 -14.29 8.18 20.07
C VAL A 117 -14.31 9.64 20.52
N GLY A 118 -14.06 10.58 19.62
CA GLY A 118 -14.08 12.02 19.93
C GLY A 118 -15.45 12.48 20.44
N ASN A 119 -16.52 12.05 19.79
CA ASN A 119 -17.89 12.37 20.26
C ASN A 119 -18.20 11.73 21.62
N GLY A 120 -17.75 10.50 21.86
CA GLY A 120 -17.89 9.83 23.16
C GLY A 120 -17.19 10.59 24.28
N LEU A 121 -15.93 10.98 24.04
CA LEU A 121 -15.14 11.78 25.01
C LEU A 121 -15.76 13.16 25.26
N LEU A 122 -16.25 13.83 24.22
CA LEU A 122 -16.94 15.11 24.37
C LEU A 122 -18.19 14.97 25.24
N ASN A 123 -19.05 14.00 24.93
CA ASN A 123 -20.27 13.77 25.70
C ASN A 123 -19.97 13.43 27.17
N TYR A 124 -18.95 12.60 27.43
CA TYR A 124 -18.50 12.27 28.75
C TYR A 124 -18.05 13.51 29.51
N ASN A 125 -17.20 14.35 28.92
CA ASN A 125 -16.69 15.57 29.57
C ASN A 125 -17.80 16.58 29.82
N LEU A 126 -18.71 16.83 28.88
CA LEU A 126 -19.82 17.75 29.05
C LEU A 126 -20.75 17.29 30.19
N ARG A 127 -21.02 15.98 30.26
CA ARG A 127 -21.84 15.42 31.36
C ARG A 127 -21.13 15.54 32.69
N ALA A 128 -19.83 15.28 32.77
CA ALA A 128 -19.06 15.41 34.01
C ALA A 128 -19.02 16.85 34.54
N GLN A 129 -19.13 17.85 33.65
CA GLN A 129 -19.11 19.27 34.00
C GLN A 129 -20.52 19.89 34.16
N GLY A 130 -21.58 19.13 33.87
CA GLY A 130 -22.95 19.65 33.85
C GLY A 130 -23.26 20.59 32.68
N GLU A 131 -22.47 20.51 31.61
CA GLU A 131 -22.51 21.41 30.45
C GLU A 131 -23.16 20.76 29.23
N GLU A 132 -23.99 19.74 29.40
CA GLU A 132 -24.61 18.98 28.32
C GLU A 132 -25.38 19.86 27.32
N TYR A 133 -25.89 21.00 27.76
CA TYR A 133 -26.60 21.98 26.95
C TYR A 133 -25.72 22.60 25.83
N LEU A 134 -24.38 22.52 25.97
CA LEU A 134 -23.43 23.00 24.97
C LEU A 134 -23.26 22.01 23.78
N ARG A 135 -23.69 20.76 23.95
CA ARG A 135 -23.49 19.71 22.94
C ARG A 135 -23.94 20.07 21.52
N PRO A 136 -25.10 20.72 21.31
CA PRO A 136 -25.55 21.11 19.95
C PRO A 136 -24.65 22.14 19.27
N PHE A 137 -23.87 22.90 20.03
CA PHE A 137 -23.03 23.99 19.53
C PHE A 137 -21.59 23.55 19.28
N ILE A 138 -21.19 22.31 19.66
CA ILE A 138 -19.85 21.81 19.54
C ILE A 138 -19.80 20.74 18.46
N GLN A 139 -18.99 20.98 17.44
CA GLN A 139 -18.73 20.02 16.38
C GLN A 139 -17.29 19.47 16.50
N ILE A 140 -17.16 18.14 16.55
CA ILE A 140 -15.87 17.48 16.50
C ILE A 140 -15.39 17.42 15.06
N LYS A 141 -14.19 17.96 14.82
CA LYS A 141 -13.51 17.87 13.54
C LYS A 141 -12.30 16.96 13.68
N VAL A 142 -12.33 15.85 12.96
CA VAL A 142 -11.19 14.91 12.94
C VAL A 142 -10.02 15.52 12.19
N ASN A 143 -8.84 15.47 12.81
CA ASN A 143 -7.62 15.97 12.18
C ASN A 143 -7.16 14.98 11.11
N LYS A 144 -7.01 15.45 9.87
CA LYS A 144 -6.57 14.63 8.70
C LYS A 144 -5.23 13.93 8.93
N ASN A 145 -4.31 14.54 9.67
CA ASN A 145 -3.02 13.93 9.97
C ASN A 145 -3.17 12.70 10.89
N TYR A 146 -4.12 12.72 11.84
CA TYR A 146 -4.41 11.54 12.66
C TYR A 146 -5.04 10.43 11.84
N VAL A 147 -6.02 10.76 10.98
CA VAL A 147 -6.60 9.78 10.05
C VAL A 147 -5.49 9.13 9.21
N GLN A 148 -4.60 9.93 8.64
CA GLN A 148 -3.52 9.42 7.82
C GLN A 148 -2.55 8.53 8.61
N LYS A 149 -2.16 8.93 9.82
CA LYS A 149 -1.30 8.10 10.69
C LYS A 149 -1.94 6.76 11.03
N THR A 150 -3.22 6.77 11.43
CA THR A 150 -3.96 5.55 11.74
C THR A 150 -4.09 4.67 10.51
N THR A 151 -4.40 5.24 9.34
CA THR A 151 -4.44 4.51 8.07
C THR A 151 -3.10 3.81 7.76
N MET A 152 -1.98 4.51 7.96
CA MET A 152 -0.64 3.93 7.73
C MET A 152 -0.32 2.81 8.72
N LEU A 153 -0.69 2.97 9.99
CA LEU A 153 -0.53 1.93 11.01
C LEU A 153 -1.35 0.68 10.65
N THR A 154 -2.62 0.85 10.33
CA THR A 154 -3.49 -0.26 9.91
C THR A 154 -2.98 -0.97 8.65
N MET A 155 -2.43 -0.21 7.71
CA MET A 155 -1.80 -0.77 6.51
C MET A 155 -0.57 -1.60 6.87
N TYR A 156 0.29 -1.13 7.78
CA TYR A 156 1.46 -1.86 8.25
C TYR A 156 1.04 -3.17 8.95
N GLU A 157 0.13 -3.10 9.92
CA GLU A 157 -0.41 -4.25 10.66
C GLU A 157 -1.05 -5.28 9.71
N THR A 158 -1.75 -4.80 8.68
CA THR A 158 -2.32 -5.67 7.64
C THR A 158 -1.24 -6.39 6.84
N ALA A 159 -0.16 -5.67 6.48
CA ALA A 159 0.96 -6.27 5.76
C ALA A 159 1.70 -7.29 6.64
N GLU A 160 1.92 -6.99 7.92
CA GLU A 160 2.55 -7.91 8.88
C GLU A 160 1.70 -9.17 9.10
N THR A 161 0.39 -9.02 9.25
CA THR A 161 -0.54 -10.16 9.36
C THR A 161 -0.48 -11.02 8.11
N MET A 162 -0.48 -10.41 6.93
CA MET A 162 -0.39 -11.12 5.65
C MET A 162 0.97 -11.83 5.50
N PHE A 163 2.06 -11.17 5.89
CA PHE A 163 3.40 -11.76 5.89
C PHE A 163 3.46 -13.02 6.76
N ASN A 164 2.95 -12.94 8.00
CA ASN A 164 2.92 -14.08 8.93
C ASN A 164 2.07 -15.22 8.40
N LEU A 165 0.91 -14.91 7.80
CA LEU A 165 0.04 -15.90 7.19
C LEU A 165 0.75 -16.61 6.03
N LEU A 166 1.41 -15.86 5.17
CA LEU A 166 2.11 -16.41 4.01
C LEU A 166 3.31 -17.26 4.40
N ILE A 167 4.04 -16.92 5.48
CA ILE A 167 5.16 -17.73 5.97
C ILE A 167 4.70 -19.01 6.65
N ASN A 168 3.66 -18.93 7.48
CA ASN A 168 3.28 -20.06 8.36
C ASN A 168 2.35 -21.06 7.68
N GLU A 169 1.56 -20.61 6.67
CA GLU A 169 0.51 -21.44 6.06
C GLU A 169 0.70 -21.62 4.55
N GLY A 170 1.73 -21.03 3.97
CA GLY A 170 1.96 -21.03 2.52
C GLY A 170 2.96 -22.08 2.07
N ASP A 171 2.53 -23.04 1.24
CA ASP A 171 3.47 -23.78 0.39
C ASP A 171 3.84 -22.91 -0.81
N TRP A 172 5.12 -22.54 -0.91
CA TRP A 172 5.59 -21.63 -1.96
C TRP A 172 6.20 -22.39 -3.12
N PHE A 173 5.67 -22.13 -4.33
CA PHE A 173 6.21 -22.67 -5.58
C PHE A 173 6.55 -21.51 -6.52
N PHE A 174 7.75 -21.56 -7.11
CA PHE A 174 8.05 -20.73 -8.27
C PHE A 174 7.61 -21.47 -9.53
N CYS A 175 6.59 -20.92 -10.21
CA CYS A 175 6.23 -21.34 -11.55
C CYS A 175 6.95 -20.42 -12.53
N ILE A 176 7.94 -20.96 -13.24
CA ILE A 176 8.59 -20.26 -14.36
C ILE A 176 7.95 -20.76 -15.63
N SER A 177 7.17 -19.91 -16.28
CA SER A 177 6.72 -20.15 -17.63
C SER A 177 7.91 -19.93 -18.57
N GLN A 178 8.37 -20.97 -19.25
CA GLN A 178 9.26 -20.80 -20.39
C GLN A 178 8.47 -20.09 -21.49
N ALA A 179 8.97 -18.94 -21.90
CA ALA A 179 8.26 -17.94 -22.67
C ALA A 179 8.13 -18.23 -24.18
N ASP A 180 7.82 -19.48 -24.55
CA ASP A 180 7.41 -19.81 -25.92
C ASP A 180 5.92 -20.10 -26.04
N SER A 181 5.14 -19.97 -24.98
CA SER A 181 3.71 -20.06 -25.05
C SER A 181 3.14 -18.66 -25.27
N GLU A 182 2.59 -18.42 -26.44
CA GLU A 182 1.70 -17.31 -26.73
C GLU A 182 0.73 -17.13 -25.57
N PHE A 183 0.84 -15.99 -24.87
CA PHE A 183 -0.18 -15.62 -23.92
C PHE A 183 -1.50 -15.55 -24.69
N ILE A 184 -2.42 -16.42 -24.32
CA ILE A 184 -3.76 -16.52 -24.90
C ILE A 184 -4.37 -15.11 -24.88
N THR A 185 -4.60 -14.59 -26.05
CA THR A 185 -5.34 -13.36 -26.35
C THR A 185 -6.81 -13.51 -25.96
#